data_fb872b256e20589478bd286cb1cc289f
#
_entry.id   fb872b256e20589478bd286cb1cc289f
#
_cell.length_a   1.000
_cell.length_b   1.000
_cell.length_c   1.000
_cell.angle_alpha   90.00
_cell.angle_beta   90.00
_cell.angle_gamma   90.00
#
_symmetry.space_group_name_H-M   'P 1'
#
loop_
_entity.id
_entity.type
_entity.pdbx_description
1 polymer ?
#
loop_
_entity_poly.entity_id
_entity_poly.type
_entity_poly.pdbx_seq_one_letter_code
_entity_poly.pdbx_strand_id
1 'polypeptide(L)'
;KLTQNTDIIILSDEVYEHILFDGYEHQSVARFPKLAQRSVIISSFGKTYHTTGWKLGYCLAPANLMAEFRKVHQYLVFSVNTPLQYAYADFLKEKDRYLHLPAFYQEKRDFFNRLFEGSRFSFQPSAGTYFQLLNYQAISNEKDVDFARRLTIEHGVASIPVSVFYHKVVANKLLRFCFAKNNDELE
;
A
#
# COMPACT_ATOMS: atom_id res chain seq x y z
N LYS A 1 -20.25 11.37 2.24
CA LYS A 1 -21.42 11.70 1.36
C LYS A 1 -21.80 10.49 0.47
N LEU A 2 -20.84 9.80 -0.17
CA LEU A 2 -21.12 8.70 -1.13
C LEU A 2 -21.89 7.53 -0.52
N THR A 3 -21.66 7.19 0.74
CA THR A 3 -22.29 6.06 1.43
C THR A 3 -23.35 6.50 2.44
N GLN A 4 -23.69 7.78 2.47
CA GLN A 4 -24.68 8.32 3.40
C GLN A 4 -26.08 7.79 3.04
N ASN A 5 -26.87 7.41 4.05
CA ASN A 5 -28.20 6.82 3.90
C ASN A 5 -28.21 5.52 3.06
N THR A 6 -27.17 4.71 3.14
CA THR A 6 -27.10 3.38 2.54
C THR A 6 -26.67 2.35 3.59
N ASP A 7 -26.91 1.08 3.33
CA ASP A 7 -26.46 -0.06 4.16
C ASP A 7 -25.10 -0.61 3.74
N ILE A 8 -24.36 0.15 2.92
CA ILE A 8 -23.04 -0.26 2.44
C ILE A 8 -22.06 -0.39 3.61
N ILE A 9 -21.47 -1.55 3.81
CA ILE A 9 -20.37 -1.79 4.72
C ILE A 9 -19.09 -1.33 4.03
N ILE A 10 -18.23 -0.63 4.75
CA ILE A 10 -16.95 -0.14 4.27
C ILE A 10 -15.86 -1.11 4.66
N LEU A 11 -15.08 -1.57 3.69
CA LEU A 11 -13.84 -2.30 3.92
C LEU A 11 -12.67 -1.32 3.68
N SER A 12 -11.96 -0.96 4.76
CA SER A 12 -10.84 -0.02 4.71
C SER A 12 -9.53 -0.78 4.85
N ASP A 13 -8.78 -0.85 3.76
CA ASP A 13 -7.41 -1.39 3.77
C ASP A 13 -6.45 -0.26 4.16
N GLU A 14 -5.91 -0.35 5.37
CA GLU A 14 -5.07 0.68 5.98
C GLU A 14 -3.61 0.19 6.17
N VAL A 15 -3.17 -0.73 5.33
CA VAL A 15 -1.88 -1.43 5.46
C VAL A 15 -0.65 -0.50 5.44
N TYR A 16 -0.77 0.72 4.92
CA TYR A 16 0.29 1.73 4.86
C TYR A 16 0.16 2.83 5.91
N GLU A 17 -0.51 2.58 7.03
CA GLU A 17 -0.79 3.54 8.09
C GLU A 17 0.47 4.26 8.66
N HIS A 18 1.63 3.63 8.58
CA HIS A 18 2.92 4.16 9.06
C HIS A 18 3.85 4.63 7.93
N ILE A 19 3.41 4.66 6.68
CA ILE A 19 4.24 5.04 5.54
C ILE A 19 3.61 6.23 4.83
N LEU A 20 3.82 7.41 5.42
CA LEU A 20 3.33 8.70 4.92
C LEU A 20 4.44 9.73 4.97
N PHE A 21 4.40 10.73 4.09
CA PHE A 21 5.47 11.67 3.81
C PHE A 21 4.98 13.10 3.93
N ASP A 22 5.92 14.05 3.95
CA ASP A 22 5.67 15.49 3.87
C ASP A 22 4.69 16.01 4.94
N GLY A 23 4.68 15.38 6.12
CA GLY A 23 3.79 15.76 7.22
C GLY A 23 2.32 15.34 7.06
N TYR A 24 1.99 14.54 6.04
CA TYR A 24 0.64 13.99 5.92
C TYR A 24 0.35 13.00 7.07
N GLU A 25 -0.88 13.04 7.55
CA GLU A 25 -1.38 12.14 8.58
C GLU A 25 -2.26 11.03 7.99
N HIS A 26 -2.18 9.84 8.58
CA HIS A 26 -3.05 8.73 8.21
C HIS A 26 -4.53 9.07 8.42
N GLN A 27 -5.33 8.88 7.38
CA GLN A 27 -6.76 9.15 7.38
C GLN A 27 -7.56 7.86 7.61
N SER A 28 -7.38 7.26 8.79
CA SER A 28 -8.17 6.08 9.16
C SER A 28 -9.66 6.38 9.17
N VAL A 29 -10.46 5.42 8.69
CA VAL A 29 -11.92 5.48 8.79
C VAL A 29 -12.39 5.50 10.24
N ALA A 30 -11.57 5.02 11.18
CA ALA A 30 -11.84 5.07 12.63
C ALA A 30 -11.96 6.49 13.19
N ARG A 31 -11.34 7.49 12.53
CA ARG A 31 -11.43 8.92 12.92
C ARG A 31 -12.85 9.50 12.72
N PHE A 32 -13.71 8.80 11.99
CA PHE A 32 -15.05 9.26 11.62
C PHE A 32 -16.11 8.34 12.23
N PRO A 33 -16.70 8.66 13.41
CA PRO A 33 -17.58 7.75 14.16
C PRO A 33 -18.72 7.13 13.35
N LYS A 34 -19.36 7.93 12.47
CA LYS A 34 -20.45 7.44 11.60
C LYS A 34 -19.98 6.45 10.52
N LEU A 35 -18.73 6.51 10.11
CA LEU A 35 -18.14 5.54 9.20
C LEU A 35 -17.60 4.33 9.96
N ALA A 36 -16.93 4.55 11.09
CA ALA A 36 -16.38 3.49 11.93
C ALA A 36 -17.44 2.44 12.33
N GLN A 37 -18.67 2.89 12.64
CA GLN A 37 -19.79 2.02 13.03
C GLN A 37 -20.22 1.01 11.95
N ARG A 38 -19.77 1.17 10.71
CA ARG A 38 -20.11 0.34 9.56
C ARG A 38 -18.88 -0.06 8.75
N SER A 39 -17.71 -0.03 9.36
CA SER A 39 -16.44 -0.32 8.70
C SER A 39 -15.76 -1.54 9.30
N VAL A 40 -15.09 -2.26 8.43
CA VAL A 40 -14.08 -3.26 8.75
C VAL A 40 -12.74 -2.68 8.33
N ILE A 41 -11.88 -2.41 9.29
CA ILE A 41 -10.53 -1.89 9.07
C ILE A 41 -9.57 -3.05 9.05
N ILE A 42 -8.76 -3.13 8.03
CA ILE A 42 -7.75 -4.19 7.85
C ILE A 42 -6.38 -3.55 7.75
N SER A 43 -5.42 -4.07 8.48
CA SER A 43 -4.02 -3.72 8.35
C SER A 43 -3.12 -4.96 8.45
N SER A 44 -1.86 -4.81 8.12
CA SER A 44 -0.89 -5.90 8.08
C SER A 44 0.44 -5.50 8.69
N PHE A 45 0.96 -6.30 9.57
CA PHE A 45 2.31 -6.14 10.11
C PHE A 45 3.40 -6.31 9.05
N GLY A 46 3.09 -7.03 7.97
CA GLY A 46 4.05 -7.35 6.91
C GLY A 46 4.63 -6.13 6.19
N LYS A 47 3.86 -5.05 6.04
CA LYS A 47 4.36 -3.81 5.42
C LYS A 47 5.15 -2.97 6.41
N THR A 48 4.65 -2.87 7.63
CA THR A 48 5.29 -2.10 8.71
C THR A 48 6.64 -2.71 9.14
N TYR A 49 6.74 -4.04 9.16
CA TYR A 49 7.94 -4.73 9.70
C TYR A 49 8.73 -5.51 8.64
N HIS A 50 8.54 -5.23 7.35
CA HIS A 50 9.25 -5.88 6.24
C HIS A 50 9.12 -7.40 6.21
N THR A 51 7.99 -7.93 6.68
CA THR A 51 7.73 -9.36 6.86
C THR A 51 6.50 -9.82 6.07
N THR A 52 6.37 -9.36 4.83
CA THR A 52 5.18 -9.62 3.99
C THR A 52 4.88 -11.10 3.79
N GLY A 53 5.91 -11.97 3.85
CA GLY A 53 5.79 -13.42 3.77
C GLY A 53 5.19 -14.07 5.02
N TRP A 54 5.18 -13.40 6.18
CA TRP A 54 4.66 -13.96 7.43
C TRP A 54 3.13 -14.01 7.49
N LYS A 55 2.45 -13.26 6.64
CA LYS A 55 0.98 -13.30 6.46
C LYS A 55 0.19 -13.07 7.75
N LEU A 56 0.62 -12.13 8.57
CA LEU A 56 -0.07 -11.73 9.78
C LEU A 56 -0.53 -10.27 9.69
N GLY A 57 -1.77 -10.03 10.08
CA GLY A 57 -2.39 -8.72 10.14
C GLY A 57 -3.43 -8.67 11.23
N TYR A 58 -4.18 -7.60 11.27
CA TYR A 58 -5.27 -7.41 12.21
C TYR A 58 -6.50 -6.79 11.54
N CYS A 59 -7.64 -7.04 12.15
CA CYS A 59 -8.92 -6.51 11.74
C CYS A 59 -9.59 -5.83 12.93
N LEU A 60 -10.11 -4.62 12.71
CA LEU A 60 -10.90 -3.87 13.68
C LEU A 60 -12.29 -3.61 13.08
N ALA A 61 -13.34 -3.92 13.84
CA ALA A 61 -14.71 -3.66 13.41
C ALA A 61 -15.62 -3.52 14.64
N PRO A 62 -16.82 -2.92 14.50
CA PRO A 62 -17.87 -2.97 15.53
C PRO A 62 -18.23 -4.41 15.87
N ALA A 63 -18.73 -4.60 17.09
CA ALA A 63 -19.00 -5.95 17.65
C ALA A 63 -19.89 -6.81 16.76
N ASN A 64 -20.92 -6.23 16.15
CA ASN A 64 -21.84 -6.93 15.25
C ASN A 64 -21.12 -7.43 13.98
N LEU A 65 -20.31 -6.60 13.34
CA LEU A 65 -19.52 -7.00 12.15
C LEU A 65 -18.41 -7.99 12.54
N MET A 66 -17.76 -7.77 13.69
CA MET A 66 -16.73 -8.67 14.18
C MET A 66 -17.27 -10.06 14.50
N ALA A 67 -18.51 -10.17 15.01
CA ALA A 67 -19.15 -11.46 15.26
C ALA A 67 -19.29 -12.28 13.96
N GLU A 68 -19.74 -11.65 12.89
CA GLU A 68 -19.87 -12.32 11.58
C GLU A 68 -18.51 -12.63 10.96
N PHE A 69 -17.55 -11.71 11.05
CA PHE A 69 -16.17 -11.94 10.62
C PHE A 69 -15.57 -13.19 11.28
N ARG A 70 -15.72 -13.34 12.59
CA ARG A 70 -15.17 -14.49 13.33
C ARG A 70 -15.77 -15.83 12.89
N LYS A 71 -17.06 -15.86 12.57
CA LYS A 71 -17.71 -17.07 12.04
C LYS A 71 -17.05 -17.53 10.74
N VAL A 72 -16.79 -16.61 9.82
CA VAL A 72 -16.12 -16.91 8.55
C VAL A 72 -14.67 -17.29 8.78
N HIS A 73 -13.93 -16.50 9.58
CA HIS A 73 -12.52 -16.72 9.86
C HIS A 73 -12.24 -18.10 10.48
N GLN A 74 -13.13 -18.56 11.36
CA GLN A 74 -13.03 -19.89 11.99
C GLN A 74 -12.93 -21.02 10.97
N TYR A 75 -13.66 -20.93 9.87
CA TYR A 75 -13.69 -21.97 8.85
C TYR A 75 -12.66 -21.76 7.72
N LEU A 76 -12.27 -20.52 7.45
CA LEU A 76 -11.27 -20.24 6.40
C LEU A 76 -9.83 -20.37 6.89
N VAL A 77 -9.55 -19.96 8.12
CA VAL A 77 -8.19 -19.86 8.65
C VAL A 77 -8.02 -20.75 9.89
N PHE A 78 -9.09 -20.95 10.67
CA PHE A 78 -9.14 -21.60 11.97
C PHE A 78 -8.30 -20.86 13.02
N SER A 79 -6.98 -20.85 12.88
CA SER A 79 -6.06 -20.16 13.77
C SER A 79 -4.88 -19.58 12.98
N VAL A 80 -4.51 -18.36 13.26
CA VAL A 80 -3.31 -17.74 12.72
C VAL A 80 -2.07 -18.27 13.45
N ASN A 81 -0.92 -18.29 12.78
CA ASN A 81 0.33 -18.82 13.33
C ASN A 81 0.67 -18.20 14.70
N THR A 82 0.54 -19.00 15.75
CA THR A 82 0.69 -18.55 17.14
C THR A 82 2.10 -18.05 17.49
N PRO A 83 3.19 -18.73 17.13
CA PRO A 83 4.55 -18.20 17.34
C PRO A 83 4.77 -16.81 16.77
N LEU A 84 4.24 -16.53 15.56
CA LEU A 84 4.37 -15.21 14.93
C LEU A 84 3.54 -14.15 15.67
N GLN A 85 2.39 -14.50 16.24
CA GLN A 85 1.61 -13.58 17.07
C GLN A 85 2.40 -13.14 18.31
N TYR A 86 3.06 -14.07 19.00
CA TYR A 86 3.94 -13.74 20.13
C TYR A 86 5.15 -12.91 19.72
N ALA A 87 5.79 -13.25 18.60
CA ALA A 87 6.92 -12.48 18.09
C ALA A 87 6.54 -11.02 17.81
N TYR A 88 5.39 -10.78 17.16
CA TYR A 88 4.90 -9.42 16.95
C TYR A 88 4.49 -8.73 18.25
N ALA A 89 3.86 -9.43 19.19
CA ALA A 89 3.48 -8.86 20.47
C ALA A 89 4.71 -8.36 21.25
N ASP A 90 5.83 -9.06 21.15
CA ASP A 90 7.09 -8.60 21.76
C ASP A 90 7.70 -7.44 20.97
N PHE A 91 7.75 -7.52 19.64
CA PHE A 91 8.33 -6.51 18.79
C PHE A 91 7.59 -5.17 18.83
N LEU A 92 6.27 -5.20 18.96
CA LEU A 92 5.40 -4.01 19.08
C LEU A 92 5.69 -3.16 20.34
N LYS A 93 6.35 -3.71 21.36
CA LYS A 93 6.74 -2.95 22.56
C LYS A 93 7.77 -1.87 22.23
N GLU A 94 8.55 -2.06 21.16
CA GLU A 94 9.56 -1.12 20.69
C GLU A 94 8.95 -0.16 19.64
N LYS A 95 8.30 0.89 20.10
CA LYS A 95 7.57 1.84 19.24
C LYS A 95 8.44 2.49 18.18
N ASP A 96 9.70 2.73 18.44
CA ASP A 96 10.64 3.35 17.51
C ASP A 96 10.81 2.51 16.23
N ARG A 97 10.53 1.19 16.29
CA ARG A 97 10.61 0.30 15.14
C ARG A 97 9.64 0.64 13.99
N TYR A 98 8.55 1.33 14.28
CA TYR A 98 7.59 1.76 13.25
C TYR A 98 7.41 3.27 13.17
N LEU A 99 7.73 4.02 14.23
CA LEU A 99 7.57 5.48 14.20
C LEU A 99 8.61 6.19 13.31
N HIS A 100 9.75 5.56 13.02
CA HIS A 100 10.76 6.11 12.11
C HIS A 100 10.47 5.81 10.62
N LEU A 101 9.52 4.92 10.29
CA LEU A 101 9.23 4.52 8.92
C LEU A 101 8.88 5.67 7.98
N PRO A 102 8.13 6.71 8.41
CA PRO A 102 7.88 7.86 7.53
C PRO A 102 9.17 8.49 7.02
N ALA A 103 10.13 8.78 7.90
CA ALA A 103 11.41 9.39 7.53
C ALA A 103 12.24 8.46 6.64
N PHE A 104 12.33 7.18 7.00
CA PHE A 104 13.07 6.17 6.23
C PHE A 104 12.55 6.03 4.79
N TYR A 105 11.24 5.91 4.61
CA TYR A 105 10.68 5.76 3.27
C TYR A 105 10.58 7.08 2.50
N GLN A 106 10.46 8.21 3.19
CA GLN A 106 10.54 9.52 2.54
C GLN A 106 11.91 9.73 1.90
N GLU A 107 12.99 9.42 2.61
CA GLU A 107 14.35 9.49 2.08
C GLU A 107 14.51 8.63 0.81
N LYS A 108 14.00 7.39 0.83
CA LYS A 108 14.02 6.50 -0.34
C LYS A 108 13.19 7.03 -1.50
N ARG A 109 11.99 7.58 -1.23
CA ARG A 109 11.15 8.22 -2.25
C ARG A 109 11.89 9.39 -2.89
N ASP A 110 12.49 10.23 -2.08
CA ASP A 110 13.17 11.43 -2.55
C ASP A 110 14.42 11.07 -3.35
N PHE A 111 15.16 10.04 -2.92
CA PHE A 111 16.26 9.48 -3.69
C PHE A 111 15.77 8.96 -5.05
N PHE A 112 14.76 8.10 -5.06
CA PHE A 112 14.17 7.55 -6.28
C PHE A 112 13.68 8.66 -7.23
N ASN A 113 12.98 9.66 -6.71
CA ASN A 113 12.47 10.77 -7.53
C ASN A 113 13.59 11.59 -8.18
N ARG A 114 14.71 11.81 -7.48
CA ARG A 114 15.88 12.51 -8.05
C ARG A 114 16.49 11.78 -9.26
N LEU A 115 16.43 10.45 -9.30
CA LEU A 115 16.93 9.68 -10.47
C LEU A 115 16.15 9.98 -11.75
N PHE A 116 14.93 10.51 -11.62
CA PHE A 116 14.11 10.90 -12.78
C PHE A 116 14.18 12.38 -13.13
N GLU A 117 14.97 13.17 -12.43
CA GLU A 117 15.18 14.58 -12.78
C GLU A 117 15.82 14.69 -14.17
N GLY A 118 15.25 15.53 -15.03
CA GLY A 118 15.67 15.68 -16.41
C GLY A 118 15.24 14.55 -17.37
N SER A 119 14.60 13.50 -16.88
CA SER A 119 14.01 12.46 -17.71
C SER A 119 12.72 12.92 -18.40
N ARG A 120 12.23 12.13 -19.37
CA ARG A 120 10.94 12.38 -20.02
C ARG A 120 9.74 11.79 -19.25
N PHE A 121 9.98 11.14 -18.12
CA PHE A 121 8.90 10.77 -17.20
C PHE A 121 8.40 12.00 -16.47
N SER A 122 7.09 12.06 -16.22
CA SER A 122 6.49 13.08 -15.36
C SER A 122 5.75 12.42 -14.20
N PHE A 123 5.78 13.05 -13.03
CA PHE A 123 5.14 12.52 -11.83
C PHE A 123 4.86 13.61 -10.82
N GLN A 124 4.00 13.30 -9.86
CA GLN A 124 3.87 14.01 -8.60
C GLN A 124 4.42 13.10 -7.49
N PRO A 125 5.26 13.60 -6.58
CA PRO A 125 5.75 12.81 -5.45
C PRO A 125 4.60 12.18 -4.69
N SER A 126 4.71 10.88 -4.39
CA SER A 126 3.68 10.20 -3.60
C SER A 126 3.70 10.70 -2.15
N ALA A 127 2.52 10.91 -1.57
CA ALA A 127 2.36 11.33 -0.17
C ALA A 127 2.37 10.17 0.83
N GLY A 128 2.49 8.94 0.35
CA GLY A 128 2.53 7.73 1.17
C GLY A 128 2.73 6.47 0.34
N THR A 129 2.75 5.32 0.99
CA THR A 129 3.14 4.01 0.45
C THR A 129 4.63 3.95 0.06
N TYR A 130 5.10 2.86 -0.54
CA TYR A 130 6.44 2.78 -1.12
C TYR A 130 6.40 2.63 -2.65
N PHE A 131 5.38 3.21 -3.26
CA PHE A 131 5.22 3.22 -4.71
C PHE A 131 5.20 4.65 -5.25
N GLN A 132 5.81 4.82 -6.43
CA GLN A 132 5.74 6.04 -7.21
C GLN A 132 5.06 5.74 -8.56
N LEU A 133 4.10 6.56 -8.92
CA LEU A 133 3.49 6.54 -10.24
C LEU A 133 4.28 7.46 -11.17
N LEU A 134 4.73 6.94 -12.31
CA LEU A 134 5.40 7.69 -13.35
C LEU A 134 4.56 7.69 -14.63
N ASN A 135 4.33 8.86 -15.20
CA ASN A 135 3.68 9.02 -16.49
C ASN A 135 4.74 8.97 -17.60
N TYR A 136 4.53 8.11 -18.60
CA TYR A 136 5.45 7.90 -19.72
C TYR A 136 4.90 8.42 -21.05
N GLN A 137 3.88 9.24 -21.06
CA GLN A 137 3.23 9.73 -22.29
C GLN A 137 4.21 10.44 -23.25
N ALA A 138 5.21 11.14 -22.72
CA ALA A 138 6.25 11.78 -23.54
C ALA A 138 7.31 10.81 -24.09
N ILE A 139 7.26 9.52 -23.72
CA ILE A 139 8.26 8.50 -24.07
C ILE A 139 7.72 7.55 -25.13
N SER A 140 6.49 7.02 -24.93
CA SER A 140 5.93 5.99 -25.78
C SER A 140 4.40 6.07 -25.90
N ASN A 141 3.92 5.71 -27.11
CA ASN A 141 2.49 5.55 -27.37
C ASN A 141 1.97 4.13 -27.08
N GLU A 142 2.83 3.21 -26.66
CA GLU A 142 2.45 1.85 -26.29
C GLU A 142 1.41 1.84 -25.16
N LYS A 143 0.65 0.74 -25.07
CA LYS A 143 -0.15 0.48 -23.87
C LYS A 143 0.78 0.23 -22.68
N ASP A 144 0.33 0.52 -21.47
CA ASP A 144 1.15 0.39 -20.27
C ASP A 144 1.63 -1.05 -20.00
N VAL A 145 0.80 -2.06 -20.33
CA VAL A 145 1.18 -3.49 -20.25
C VAL A 145 2.35 -3.81 -21.19
N ASP A 146 2.27 -3.35 -22.44
CA ASP A 146 3.28 -3.61 -23.45
C ASP A 146 4.57 -2.86 -23.11
N PHE A 147 4.46 -1.59 -22.69
CA PHE A 147 5.60 -0.79 -22.27
C PHE A 147 6.29 -1.33 -21.03
N ALA A 148 5.55 -1.75 -19.99
CA ALA A 148 6.10 -2.38 -18.80
C ALA A 148 6.87 -3.67 -19.15
N ARG A 149 6.30 -4.49 -20.03
CA ARG A 149 6.96 -5.73 -20.53
C ARG A 149 8.26 -5.40 -21.27
N ARG A 150 8.24 -4.42 -22.16
CA ARG A 150 9.42 -4.00 -22.91
C ARG A 150 10.51 -3.45 -22.00
N LEU A 151 10.17 -2.59 -21.02
CA LEU A 151 11.12 -2.10 -20.02
C LEU A 151 11.81 -3.24 -19.28
N THR A 152 11.04 -4.28 -18.91
CA THR A 152 11.59 -5.43 -18.21
C THR A 152 12.54 -6.24 -19.10
N ILE A 153 12.16 -6.51 -20.37
CA ILE A 153 12.93 -7.38 -21.27
C ILE A 153 14.18 -6.66 -21.80
N GLU A 154 14.04 -5.40 -22.24
CA GLU A 154 15.11 -4.68 -22.92
C GLU A 154 16.02 -3.88 -21.98
N HIS A 155 15.49 -3.46 -20.82
CA HIS A 155 16.22 -2.57 -19.91
C HIS A 155 16.38 -3.14 -18.49
N GLY A 156 15.84 -4.34 -18.20
CA GLY A 156 15.92 -4.95 -16.87
C GLY A 156 15.11 -4.25 -15.78
N VAL A 157 14.23 -3.30 -16.15
CA VAL A 157 13.49 -2.47 -15.21
C VAL A 157 12.05 -2.95 -15.07
N ALA A 158 11.72 -3.52 -13.90
CA ALA A 158 10.38 -4.02 -13.61
C ALA A 158 9.45 -2.91 -13.10
N SER A 159 8.27 -2.83 -13.68
CA SER A 159 7.21 -1.93 -13.25
C SER A 159 5.84 -2.60 -13.37
N ILE A 160 4.82 -2.03 -12.74
CA ILE A 160 3.46 -2.56 -12.80
C ILE A 160 2.60 -1.60 -13.63
N PRO A 161 1.97 -2.10 -14.73
CA PRO A 161 1.04 -1.30 -15.51
C PRO A 161 -0.22 -1.00 -14.69
N VAL A 162 -0.67 0.26 -14.69
CA VAL A 162 -1.77 0.69 -13.82
C VAL A 162 -3.13 0.31 -14.39
N SER A 163 -3.25 0.15 -15.73
CA SER A 163 -4.51 -0.21 -16.37
C SER A 163 -5.09 -1.55 -15.91
N VAL A 164 -4.24 -2.48 -15.43
CA VAL A 164 -4.69 -3.82 -14.97
C VAL A 164 -5.56 -3.77 -13.71
N PHE A 165 -5.56 -2.65 -12.99
CA PHE A 165 -6.40 -2.44 -11.81
C PHE A 165 -7.79 -1.88 -12.13
N TYR A 166 -8.07 -1.56 -13.39
CA TYR A 166 -9.34 -0.99 -13.82
C TYR A 166 -10.23 -2.02 -14.50
N HIS A 167 -11.53 -1.99 -14.21
CA HIS A 167 -12.50 -2.84 -14.89
C HIS A 167 -12.64 -2.49 -16.38
N LYS A 168 -12.53 -1.20 -16.72
CA LYS A 168 -12.56 -0.71 -18.11
C LYS A 168 -11.15 -0.27 -18.52
N VAL A 169 -10.84 -0.47 -19.79
CA VAL A 169 -9.54 -0.02 -20.34
C VAL A 169 -9.40 1.49 -20.16
N VAL A 170 -8.37 1.91 -19.47
CA VAL A 170 -8.02 3.32 -19.24
C VAL A 170 -6.63 3.57 -19.83
N ALA A 171 -6.55 4.49 -20.79
CA ALA A 171 -5.29 4.89 -21.41
C ALA A 171 -4.62 6.00 -20.58
N ASN A 172 -4.17 5.69 -19.37
CA ASN A 172 -3.60 6.67 -18.43
C ASN A 172 -2.09 6.85 -18.55
N LYS A 173 -1.40 6.03 -19.35
CA LYS A 173 0.05 6.10 -19.55
C LYS A 173 0.87 6.12 -18.25
N LEU A 174 0.40 5.39 -17.23
CA LEU A 174 1.02 5.32 -15.92
C LEU A 174 1.65 3.95 -15.67
N LEU A 175 2.85 3.96 -15.12
CA LEU A 175 3.51 2.80 -14.52
C LEU A 175 3.74 3.02 -13.04
N ARG A 176 3.60 1.97 -12.25
CA ARG A 176 3.86 1.98 -10.81
C ARG A 176 5.20 1.32 -10.51
N PHE A 177 6.10 2.07 -9.91
CA PHE A 177 7.41 1.62 -9.48
C PHE A 177 7.45 1.45 -7.97
N CYS A 178 8.26 0.50 -7.48
CA CYS A 178 8.49 0.26 -6.06
C CYS A 178 9.87 0.79 -5.67
N PHE A 179 9.92 1.72 -4.72
CA PHE A 179 11.19 2.23 -4.19
C PHE A 179 11.62 1.61 -2.84
N ALA A 180 10.90 0.56 -2.38
CA ALA A 180 11.32 -0.24 -1.22
C ALA A 180 12.45 -1.20 -1.61
N LYS A 181 13.59 -0.65 -2.00
CA LYS A 181 14.77 -1.31 -2.52
C LYS A 181 16.04 -0.71 -1.90
N ASN A 182 17.18 -1.39 -2.06
CA ASN A 182 18.47 -0.77 -1.80
C ASN A 182 18.77 0.30 -2.84
N ASN A 183 19.60 1.28 -2.51
CA ASN A 183 19.90 2.38 -3.43
C ASN A 183 20.58 1.88 -4.72
N ASP A 184 21.49 0.92 -4.61
CA ASP A 184 22.16 0.28 -5.75
C ASP A 184 21.19 -0.46 -6.70
N GLU A 185 20.02 -0.88 -6.19
CA GLU A 185 18.97 -1.50 -7.02
C GLU A 185 18.04 -0.45 -7.65
N LEU A 186 18.05 0.78 -7.14
CA LEU A 186 17.23 1.88 -7.66
C LEU A 186 17.95 2.64 -8.77
N GLU A 187 19.28 2.68 -8.77
CA GLU A 187 20.13 3.22 -9.83
C GLU A 187 20.17 2.32 -11.06
#